data_51e54f0848ff2093655477f9bf0b7817
#
_entry.id   51e54f0848ff2093655477f9bf0b7817
#
_cell.length_a   1.000
_cell.length_b   1.000
_cell.length_c   1.000
_cell.angle_alpha   90.00
_cell.angle_beta   90.00
_cell.angle_gamma   90.00
#
_symmetry.space_group_name_H-M   'P 1'
#
loop_
_entity.id
_entity.type
_entity.pdbx_description
1 polymer ?
#
loop_
_entity_poly.entity_id
_entity_poly.type
_entity_poly.pdbx_seq_one_letter_code
_entity_poly.pdbx_strand_id
1 'polypeptide(L)'
;MLTGFIALVSLTLSAETEAKPRQVKWAEKQLEYCNRQIDRTLAELPNDSVLPRSIDIDKNQWHTTNPYDWTSGFWSGILWYRYENSDKLTDKLQALAYTERQRPLVDEEHDPDHDIGFQLLCSFGHAYANTGRCEYKKILIEGARKLARLYNPQVGTILSWPHAVKANGWQHNTIMD
;
A
#
# COMPACT_ATOMS: atom_id res chain seq x y z
N MET A 1 72.46 10.82 -18.05
CA MET A 1 71.29 9.97 -18.38
C MET A 1 70.84 9.31 -17.13
N LEU A 2 69.73 9.82 -16.53
CA LEU A 2 69.11 9.23 -15.38
C LEU A 2 67.80 8.58 -15.87
N THR A 3 67.74 7.24 -15.84
CA THR A 3 66.53 6.46 -16.10
C THR A 3 65.81 6.25 -14.82
N GLY A 4 64.71 6.98 -14.67
CA GLY A 4 63.78 6.80 -13.54
C GLY A 4 62.84 5.61 -13.79
N PHE A 5 62.88 4.63 -12.90
CA PHE A 5 61.93 3.52 -12.86
C PHE A 5 60.67 3.99 -12.12
N ILE A 6 59.54 4.09 -12.82
CA ILE A 6 58.22 4.31 -12.21
C ILE A 6 57.65 2.91 -11.90
N ALA A 7 57.60 2.56 -10.61
CA ALA A 7 56.93 1.38 -10.14
C ALA A 7 55.41 1.69 -10.04
N LEU A 8 54.62 1.07 -10.92
CA LEU A 8 53.15 1.08 -10.84
C LEU A 8 52.72 0.11 -9.71
N VAL A 9 52.33 0.68 -8.57
CA VAL A 9 51.67 -0.11 -7.53
C VAL A 9 50.21 -0.21 -7.89
N SER A 10 49.81 -1.37 -8.43
CA SER A 10 48.41 -1.72 -8.64
C SER A 10 47.78 -2.08 -7.26
N LEU A 11 47.03 -1.16 -6.66
CA LEU A 11 46.13 -1.48 -5.56
C LEU A 11 44.95 -2.28 -6.12
N THR A 12 44.97 -3.58 -5.94
CA THR A 12 43.79 -4.42 -6.07
C THR A 12 42.92 -4.17 -4.83
N LEU A 13 41.90 -3.33 -4.97
CA LEU A 13 40.82 -3.25 -3.97
C LEU A 13 40.07 -4.59 -4.05
N SER A 14 40.37 -5.49 -3.15
CA SER A 14 39.54 -6.63 -2.86
C SER A 14 38.30 -6.08 -2.17
N ALA A 15 37.16 -6.01 -2.86
CA ALA A 15 35.89 -5.76 -2.25
C ALA A 15 35.56 -6.96 -1.33
N GLU A 16 35.95 -6.89 -0.07
CA GLU A 16 35.42 -7.81 0.95
C GLU A 16 33.91 -7.60 1.02
N THR A 17 33.17 -8.54 0.46
CA THR A 17 31.73 -8.63 0.65
C THR A 17 31.49 -9.01 2.10
N GLU A 18 31.30 -8.01 2.96
CA GLU A 18 30.87 -8.25 4.34
C GLU A 18 29.61 -9.11 4.33
N ALA A 19 29.64 -10.21 5.08
CA ALA A 19 28.51 -11.10 5.19
C ALA A 19 27.34 -10.35 5.84
N LYS A 20 26.22 -10.23 5.13
CA LYS A 20 25.01 -9.57 5.65
C LYS A 20 24.60 -10.09 7.03
N PRO A 21 24.23 -9.23 7.99
CA PRO A 21 23.76 -9.65 9.29
C PRO A 21 22.61 -10.68 9.21
N ARG A 22 22.53 -11.56 10.21
CA ARG A 22 21.51 -12.64 10.24
C ARG A 22 20.07 -12.11 10.09
N GLN A 23 19.76 -10.95 10.69
CA GLN A 23 18.44 -10.32 10.60
C GLN A 23 18.13 -9.85 9.18
N VAL A 24 19.11 -9.30 8.45
CA VAL A 24 18.93 -8.89 7.05
C VAL A 24 18.64 -10.10 6.17
N LYS A 25 19.39 -11.19 6.32
CA LYS A 25 19.14 -12.44 5.58
C LYS A 25 17.77 -13.04 5.87
N TRP A 26 17.31 -12.92 7.12
CA TRP A 26 15.97 -13.36 7.49
C TRP A 26 14.90 -12.50 6.81
N ALA A 27 15.02 -11.18 6.85
CA ALA A 27 14.08 -10.26 6.22
C ALA A 27 13.99 -10.49 4.70
N GLU A 28 15.14 -10.67 4.03
CA GLU A 28 15.17 -11.00 2.59
C GLU A 28 14.36 -12.26 2.27
N LYS A 29 14.53 -13.33 3.07
CA LYS A 29 13.73 -14.57 2.89
C LYS A 29 12.22 -14.35 3.08
N GLN A 30 11.82 -13.49 4.03
CA GLN A 30 10.42 -13.15 4.23
C GLN A 30 9.87 -12.36 3.03
N LEU A 31 10.63 -11.39 2.51
CA LEU A 31 10.26 -10.65 1.31
C LEU A 31 10.11 -11.55 0.08
N GLU A 32 11.03 -12.50 -0.11
CA GLU A 32 10.90 -13.50 -1.17
C GLU A 32 9.62 -14.35 -1.01
N TYR A 33 9.30 -14.76 0.22
CA TYR A 33 8.05 -15.48 0.49
C TYR A 33 6.83 -14.61 0.17
N CYS A 34 6.79 -13.35 0.63
CA CYS A 34 5.72 -12.41 0.34
C CYS A 34 5.55 -12.22 -1.18
N ASN A 35 6.65 -12.03 -1.91
CA ASN A 35 6.59 -11.88 -3.36
C ASN A 35 5.97 -13.09 -4.07
N ARG A 36 6.32 -14.32 -3.63
CA ARG A 36 5.67 -15.53 -4.18
C ARG A 36 4.17 -15.58 -3.88
N GLN A 37 3.75 -15.14 -2.67
CA GLN A 37 2.33 -15.07 -2.35
C GLN A 37 1.60 -14.00 -3.18
N ILE A 38 2.23 -12.85 -3.44
CA ILE A 38 1.69 -11.81 -4.33
C ILE A 38 1.50 -12.37 -5.75
N ASP A 39 2.52 -13.05 -6.31
CA ASP A 39 2.44 -13.66 -7.65
C ASP A 39 1.30 -14.68 -7.72
N ARG A 40 1.18 -15.52 -6.69
CA ARG A 40 0.08 -16.50 -6.58
C ARG A 40 -1.28 -15.80 -6.53
N THR A 41 -1.44 -14.79 -5.68
CA THR A 41 -2.69 -14.03 -5.57
C THR A 41 -3.08 -13.40 -6.90
N LEU A 42 -2.13 -12.75 -7.59
CA LEU A 42 -2.36 -12.14 -8.90
C LEU A 42 -2.80 -13.16 -9.96
N ALA A 43 -2.26 -14.39 -9.90
CA ALA A 43 -2.62 -15.46 -10.82
C ALA A 43 -3.99 -16.10 -10.50
N GLU A 44 -4.40 -16.11 -9.22
CA GLU A 44 -5.64 -16.72 -8.76
C GLU A 44 -6.84 -15.77 -8.82
N LEU A 45 -6.62 -14.46 -8.86
CA LEU A 45 -7.72 -13.49 -9.01
C LEU A 45 -8.42 -13.66 -10.38
N PRO A 46 -9.75 -13.65 -10.43
CA PRO A 46 -10.50 -13.93 -11.65
C PRO A 46 -10.27 -12.88 -12.76
N ASN A 47 -9.91 -11.69 -12.39
CA ASN A 47 -9.54 -10.59 -13.28
C ASN A 47 -8.88 -9.48 -12.47
N ASP A 48 -8.36 -8.51 -13.17
CA ASP A 48 -7.68 -7.36 -12.58
C ASP A 48 -8.62 -6.25 -12.06
N SER A 49 -9.95 -6.40 -12.16
CA SER A 49 -10.93 -5.42 -11.67
C SER A 49 -11.43 -5.69 -10.25
N VAL A 50 -11.03 -6.79 -9.63
CA VAL A 50 -11.44 -7.16 -8.26
C VAL A 50 -10.30 -6.99 -7.27
N LEU A 51 -10.64 -6.79 -6.01
CA LEU A 51 -9.70 -6.64 -4.90
C LEU A 51 -9.76 -7.90 -4.03
N PRO A 52 -8.63 -8.52 -3.67
CA PRO A 52 -8.61 -9.64 -2.76
C PRO A 52 -8.96 -9.18 -1.34
N ARG A 53 -9.83 -9.93 -0.66
CA ARG A 53 -10.25 -9.61 0.72
C ARG A 53 -9.86 -10.70 1.71
N SER A 54 -10.27 -11.92 1.45
CA SER A 54 -9.99 -13.07 2.31
C SER A 54 -9.99 -14.36 1.49
N ILE A 55 -9.48 -15.45 2.06
CA ILE A 55 -9.49 -16.75 1.44
C ILE A 55 -10.53 -17.63 2.13
N ASP A 56 -11.42 -18.24 1.35
CA ASP A 56 -12.24 -19.36 1.79
C ASP A 56 -11.33 -20.59 1.93
N ILE A 57 -11.08 -21.01 3.15
CA ILE A 57 -10.14 -22.10 3.45
C ILE A 57 -10.65 -23.42 2.90
N ASP A 58 -11.96 -23.65 2.95
CA ASP A 58 -12.57 -24.92 2.53
C ASP A 58 -12.53 -25.08 1.00
N LYS A 59 -12.70 -23.99 0.27
CA LYS A 59 -12.70 -23.97 -1.20
C LYS A 59 -11.37 -23.57 -1.80
N ASN A 60 -10.43 -23.08 -0.99
CA ASN A 60 -9.17 -22.48 -1.43
C ASN A 60 -9.38 -21.43 -2.52
N GLN A 61 -10.34 -20.52 -2.32
CA GLN A 61 -10.72 -19.48 -3.28
C GLN A 61 -10.71 -18.10 -2.61
N TRP A 62 -10.36 -17.08 -3.39
CA TRP A 62 -10.44 -15.69 -2.93
C TRP A 62 -11.89 -15.22 -2.86
N HIS A 63 -12.28 -14.68 -1.70
CA HIS A 63 -13.35 -13.71 -1.61
C HIS A 63 -12.81 -12.37 -2.07
N THR A 64 -13.46 -11.80 -3.06
CA THR A 64 -13.10 -10.50 -3.62
C THR A 64 -14.07 -9.42 -3.16
N THR A 65 -13.64 -8.18 -3.22
CA THR A 65 -14.43 -7.03 -2.80
C THR A 65 -14.34 -5.87 -3.79
N ASN A 66 -15.05 -4.79 -3.49
CA ASN A 66 -15.07 -3.55 -4.25
C ASN A 66 -14.30 -2.44 -3.48
N PRO A 67 -14.13 -1.24 -4.06
CA PRO A 67 -13.40 -0.14 -3.41
C PRO A 67 -13.97 0.33 -2.08
N TYR A 68 -15.26 0.12 -1.83
CA TYR A 68 -15.94 0.61 -0.61
C TYR A 68 -15.77 -0.29 0.61
N ASP A 69 -15.20 -1.48 0.46
CA ASP A 69 -14.84 -2.34 1.60
C ASP A 69 -13.62 -1.75 2.32
N TRP A 70 -13.64 -1.73 3.64
CA TRP A 70 -12.57 -1.14 4.45
C TRP A 70 -11.18 -1.73 4.17
N THR A 71 -11.09 -2.98 3.70
CA THR A 71 -9.82 -3.63 3.38
C THR A 71 -9.25 -3.24 2.02
N SER A 72 -10.01 -2.53 1.20
CA SER A 72 -9.73 -2.34 -0.23
C SER A 72 -8.37 -1.68 -0.54
N GLY A 73 -7.89 -0.79 0.32
CA GLY A 73 -6.62 -0.09 0.15
C GLY A 73 -5.38 -0.96 0.38
N PHE A 74 -5.47 -2.01 1.18
CA PHE A 74 -4.31 -2.79 1.62
C PHE A 74 -3.60 -3.50 0.48
N TRP A 75 -4.35 -4.04 -0.48
CA TRP A 75 -3.73 -4.73 -1.63
C TRP A 75 -2.84 -3.80 -2.45
N SER A 76 -3.31 -2.59 -2.71
CA SER A 76 -2.48 -1.56 -3.36
C SER A 76 -1.21 -1.27 -2.57
N GLY A 77 -1.32 -1.13 -1.24
CA GLY A 77 -0.17 -0.90 -0.35
C GLY A 77 0.86 -2.03 -0.42
N ILE A 78 0.41 -3.29 -0.41
CA ILE A 78 1.28 -4.47 -0.56
C ILE A 78 2.03 -4.43 -1.90
N LEU A 79 1.36 -4.07 -2.99
CA LEU A 79 1.99 -3.96 -4.32
C LEU A 79 2.99 -2.79 -4.39
N TRP A 80 2.75 -1.68 -3.67
CA TRP A 80 3.72 -0.59 -3.55
C TRP A 80 4.96 -1.01 -2.78
N TYR A 81 4.83 -1.72 -1.66
CA TYR A 81 5.97 -2.30 -0.94
C TYR A 81 6.78 -3.28 -1.80
N ARG A 82 6.10 -4.08 -2.63
CA ARG A 82 6.77 -4.93 -3.61
C ARG A 82 7.60 -4.09 -4.58
N TYR A 83 7.03 -3.02 -5.14
CA TYR A 83 7.75 -2.13 -6.04
C TYR A 83 8.94 -1.46 -5.35
N GLU A 84 8.77 -0.93 -4.14
CA GLU A 84 9.84 -0.30 -3.35
C GLU A 84 11.01 -1.24 -3.10
N ASN A 85 10.75 -2.55 -3.00
CA ASN A 85 11.79 -3.56 -2.83
C ASN A 85 12.43 -4.03 -4.14
N SER A 86 11.70 -4.05 -5.26
CA SER A 86 12.14 -4.61 -6.53
C SER A 86 12.67 -3.58 -7.53
N ASP A 87 12.19 -2.35 -7.43
CA ASP A 87 12.39 -1.24 -8.39
C ASP A 87 12.00 -1.60 -9.84
N LYS A 88 11.15 -2.62 -10.04
CA LYS A 88 10.73 -3.07 -11.36
C LYS A 88 9.55 -2.27 -11.87
N LEU A 89 9.63 -1.83 -13.13
CA LEU A 89 8.52 -1.11 -13.78
C LEU A 89 7.22 -1.91 -13.80
N THR A 90 7.29 -3.23 -13.98
CA THR A 90 6.12 -4.12 -13.96
C THR A 90 5.38 -4.07 -12.63
N ASP A 91 6.12 -4.10 -11.51
CA ASP A 91 5.55 -4.02 -10.18
C ASP A 91 4.92 -2.64 -9.92
N LYS A 92 5.57 -1.57 -10.39
CA LYS A 92 5.02 -0.20 -10.36
C LYS A 92 3.71 -0.08 -11.12
N LEU A 93 3.63 -0.64 -12.32
CA LEU A 93 2.41 -0.59 -13.14
C LEU A 93 1.26 -1.36 -12.47
N GLN A 94 1.54 -2.51 -11.87
CA GLN A 94 0.55 -3.25 -11.08
C GLN A 94 0.05 -2.44 -9.88
N ALA A 95 0.97 -1.86 -9.09
CA ALA A 95 0.61 -1.02 -7.94
C ALA A 95 -0.25 0.18 -8.37
N LEU A 96 0.10 0.85 -9.46
CA LEU A 96 -0.69 1.96 -10.03
C LEU A 96 -2.09 1.50 -10.45
N ALA A 97 -2.21 0.37 -11.17
CA ALA A 97 -3.49 -0.15 -11.63
C ALA A 97 -4.44 -0.43 -10.46
N TYR A 98 -3.95 -1.07 -9.38
CA TYR A 98 -4.76 -1.34 -8.20
C TYR A 98 -5.02 -0.09 -7.33
N THR A 99 -4.14 0.91 -7.36
CA THR A 99 -4.37 2.22 -6.72
C THR A 99 -5.55 2.95 -7.36
N GLU A 100 -5.60 3.01 -8.69
CA GLU A 100 -6.66 3.70 -9.42
C GLU A 100 -8.07 3.13 -9.14
N ARG A 101 -8.17 1.89 -8.67
CA ARG A 101 -9.45 1.28 -8.24
C ARG A 101 -10.03 1.91 -6.99
N GLN A 102 -9.22 2.62 -6.19
CA GLN A 102 -9.68 3.35 -5.02
C GLN A 102 -10.25 4.74 -5.38
N ARG A 103 -10.16 5.17 -6.66
CA ARG A 103 -10.64 6.48 -7.12
C ARG A 103 -12.13 6.73 -6.83
N PRO A 104 -13.05 5.75 -6.96
CA PRO A 104 -14.45 5.94 -6.61
C PRO A 104 -14.70 6.45 -5.19
N LEU A 105 -13.79 6.19 -4.24
CA LEU A 105 -13.90 6.70 -2.87
C LEU A 105 -13.95 8.24 -2.78
N VAL A 106 -13.38 8.92 -3.77
CA VAL A 106 -13.34 10.40 -3.81
C VAL A 106 -14.17 10.99 -4.95
N ASP A 107 -14.22 10.34 -6.11
CA ASP A 107 -14.88 10.85 -7.31
C ASP A 107 -16.40 10.62 -7.27
N GLU A 108 -16.87 9.59 -6.59
CA GLU A 108 -18.30 9.29 -6.48
C GLU A 108 -18.92 9.91 -5.24
N GLU A 109 -20.21 10.22 -5.32
CA GLU A 109 -20.99 10.65 -4.17
C GLU A 109 -21.25 9.45 -3.27
N HIS A 110 -20.39 9.29 -2.29
CA HIS A 110 -20.39 8.19 -1.34
C HIS A 110 -20.21 8.76 0.06
N ASP A 111 -21.04 8.30 1.00
CA ASP A 111 -20.91 8.62 2.41
C ASP A 111 -19.76 7.80 3.00
N PRO A 112 -18.62 8.42 3.32
CA PRO A 112 -17.50 7.69 3.89
C PRO A 112 -17.78 7.30 5.34
N ASP A 113 -17.05 6.32 5.80
CA ASP A 113 -16.78 6.13 7.21
C ASP A 113 -15.30 6.49 7.52
N HIS A 114 -14.83 6.19 8.73
CA HIS A 114 -13.49 6.55 9.15
C HIS A 114 -12.39 5.80 8.37
N ASP A 115 -12.72 4.65 7.78
CA ASP A 115 -11.78 3.78 7.06
C ASP A 115 -11.21 4.44 5.78
N ILE A 116 -11.89 5.46 5.22
CA ILE A 116 -11.40 6.19 4.05
C ILE A 116 -9.96 6.72 4.25
N GLY A 117 -9.58 7.01 5.50
CA GLY A 117 -8.25 7.50 5.83
C GLY A 117 -7.16 6.51 5.42
N PHE A 118 -7.22 5.29 5.91
CA PHE A 118 -6.20 4.30 5.58
C PHE A 118 -6.41 3.66 4.21
N GLN A 119 -7.63 3.52 3.70
CA GLN A 119 -7.87 3.08 2.33
C GLN A 119 -7.08 3.93 1.33
N LEU A 120 -7.19 5.26 1.44
CA LEU A 120 -6.48 6.19 0.56
C LEU A 120 -4.99 6.31 0.91
N LEU A 121 -4.60 6.24 2.17
CA LEU A 121 -3.20 6.32 2.56
C LEU A 121 -2.41 5.11 2.06
N CYS A 122 -2.96 3.90 2.21
CA CYS A 122 -2.33 2.67 1.71
C CYS A 122 -2.25 2.60 0.18
N SER A 123 -3.14 3.29 -0.54
CA SER A 123 -3.17 3.30 -2.01
C SER A 123 -2.53 4.57 -2.59
N PHE A 124 -3.25 5.66 -2.63
CA PHE A 124 -2.77 6.94 -3.20
C PHE A 124 -1.65 7.58 -2.38
N GLY A 125 -1.54 7.30 -1.07
CA GLY A 125 -0.43 7.75 -0.25
C GLY A 125 0.90 7.21 -0.74
N HIS A 126 0.99 5.90 -0.93
CA HIS A 126 2.17 5.26 -1.53
C HIS A 126 2.39 5.69 -2.98
N ALA A 127 1.31 5.80 -3.78
CA ALA A 127 1.41 6.29 -5.15
C ALA A 127 2.02 7.69 -5.21
N TYR A 128 1.59 8.60 -4.34
CA TYR A 128 2.16 9.94 -4.27
C TYR A 128 3.63 9.92 -3.82
N ALA A 129 3.97 9.17 -2.80
CA ALA A 129 5.34 9.04 -2.31
C ALA A 129 6.29 8.52 -3.40
N ASN A 130 5.85 7.55 -4.20
CA ASN A 130 6.66 6.89 -5.23
C ASN A 130 6.67 7.59 -6.59
N THR A 131 5.76 8.54 -6.84
CA THR A 131 5.63 9.18 -8.17
C THR A 131 5.73 10.69 -8.14
N GLY A 132 5.46 11.33 -7.01
CA GLY A 132 5.37 12.79 -6.88
C GLY A 132 4.22 13.44 -7.64
N ARG A 133 3.25 12.66 -8.19
CA ARG A 133 2.15 13.19 -9.00
C ARG A 133 1.21 14.05 -8.18
N CYS A 134 1.10 15.33 -8.54
CA CYS A 134 0.20 16.28 -7.85
C CYS A 134 -1.27 15.85 -7.85
N GLU A 135 -1.68 15.06 -8.83
CA GLU A 135 -3.03 14.47 -8.89
C GLU A 135 -3.32 13.62 -7.67
N TYR A 136 -2.41 12.73 -7.27
CA TYR A 136 -2.59 11.87 -6.09
C TYR A 136 -2.66 12.67 -4.80
N LYS A 137 -1.86 13.74 -4.70
CA LYS A 137 -1.99 14.69 -3.57
C LYS A 137 -3.39 15.30 -3.48
N LYS A 138 -4.01 15.67 -4.61
CA LYS A 138 -5.37 16.20 -4.63
C LYS A 138 -6.39 15.18 -4.13
N ILE A 139 -6.25 13.91 -4.54
CA ILE A 139 -7.10 12.80 -4.09
C ILE A 139 -6.99 12.62 -2.57
N LEU A 140 -5.77 12.62 -2.03
CA LEU A 140 -5.56 12.51 -0.57
C LEU A 140 -6.20 13.67 0.20
N ILE A 141 -6.08 14.91 -0.32
CA ILE A 141 -6.71 16.09 0.29
C ILE A 141 -8.24 15.95 0.24
N GLU A 142 -8.81 15.48 -0.86
CA GLU A 142 -10.26 15.30 -0.95
C GLU A 142 -10.77 14.20 0.00
N GLY A 143 -10.04 13.08 0.10
CA GLY A 143 -10.34 12.06 1.09
C GLY A 143 -10.28 12.59 2.53
N ALA A 144 -9.26 13.38 2.85
CA ALA A 144 -9.16 14.04 4.15
C ALA A 144 -10.32 15.01 4.41
N ARG A 145 -10.81 15.72 3.39
CA ARG A 145 -12.01 16.58 3.50
C ARG A 145 -13.27 15.76 3.75
N LYS A 146 -13.41 14.60 3.07
CA LYS A 146 -14.54 13.69 3.32
C LYS A 146 -14.50 13.18 4.76
N LEU A 147 -13.34 12.72 5.23
CA LEU A 147 -13.14 12.28 6.63
C LEU A 147 -13.44 13.39 7.64
N ALA A 148 -12.98 14.62 7.38
CA ALA A 148 -13.21 15.76 8.27
C ALA A 148 -14.68 16.11 8.45
N ARG A 149 -15.56 15.77 7.49
CA ARG A 149 -17.02 15.95 7.62
C ARG A 149 -17.65 15.07 8.70
N LEU A 150 -16.98 14.00 9.09
CA LEU A 150 -17.41 13.11 10.18
C LEU A 150 -17.03 13.64 11.58
N TYR A 151 -16.28 14.76 11.65
CA TYR A 151 -15.91 15.35 12.92
C TYR A 151 -17.12 15.96 13.63
N ASN A 152 -17.34 15.55 14.89
CA ASN A 152 -18.38 16.10 15.74
C ASN A 152 -17.75 17.01 16.81
N PRO A 153 -17.94 18.35 16.73
CA PRO A 153 -17.32 19.27 17.67
C PRO A 153 -17.86 19.17 19.10
N GLN A 154 -19.07 18.63 19.30
CA GLN A 154 -19.63 18.46 20.64
C GLN A 154 -18.96 17.30 21.38
N VAL A 155 -18.54 16.27 20.66
CA VAL A 155 -17.84 15.10 21.22
C VAL A 155 -16.32 15.25 21.12
N GLY A 156 -15.84 16.04 20.14
CA GLY A 156 -14.43 16.26 19.89
C GLY A 156 -13.75 15.11 19.14
N THR A 157 -14.53 14.24 18.46
CA THR A 157 -14.03 13.07 17.74
C THR A 157 -14.63 12.95 16.34
N ILE A 158 -14.02 12.07 15.52
CA ILE A 158 -14.57 11.64 14.23
C ILE A 158 -15.52 10.46 14.47
N LEU A 159 -16.71 10.54 13.90
CA LEU A 159 -17.67 9.45 13.91
C LEU A 159 -17.16 8.30 13.03
N SER A 160 -17.00 7.11 13.60
CA SER A 160 -16.43 5.99 12.87
C SER A 160 -17.38 5.42 11.83
N TRP A 161 -18.59 5.08 12.24
CA TRP A 161 -19.58 4.41 11.38
C TRP A 161 -20.90 5.17 11.35
N PRO A 162 -21.12 6.08 10.38
CA PRO A 162 -22.38 6.81 10.24
C PRO A 162 -23.59 5.89 10.11
N HIS A 163 -23.46 4.76 9.43
CA HIS A 163 -24.52 3.76 9.27
C HIS A 163 -24.99 3.15 10.60
N ALA A 164 -24.09 2.99 11.58
CA ALA A 164 -24.40 2.43 12.89
C ALA A 164 -25.27 3.37 13.75
N VAL A 165 -25.29 4.67 13.44
CA VAL A 165 -26.21 5.63 14.11
C VAL A 165 -27.66 5.23 13.87
N LYS A 166 -28.02 4.91 12.63
CA LYS A 166 -29.38 4.48 12.26
C LYS A 166 -29.65 3.02 12.64
N ALA A 167 -28.70 2.13 12.37
CA ALA A 167 -28.90 0.70 12.55
C ALA A 167 -28.89 0.26 14.03
N ASN A 168 -28.03 0.86 14.86
CA ASN A 168 -27.76 0.41 16.22
C ASN A 168 -28.07 1.49 17.29
N GLY A 169 -28.42 2.71 16.88
CA GLY A 169 -28.60 3.83 17.81
C GLY A 169 -27.27 4.37 18.38
N TRP A 170 -26.13 4.07 17.80
CA TRP A 170 -24.81 4.47 18.29
C TRP A 170 -24.46 5.88 17.85
N GLN A 171 -24.96 6.87 18.57
CA GLN A 171 -24.89 8.30 18.18
C GLN A 171 -23.46 8.84 18.04
N HIS A 172 -22.50 8.29 18.80
CA HIS A 172 -21.14 8.82 18.92
C HIS A 172 -20.11 7.70 18.91
N ASN A 173 -20.30 6.71 18.02
CA ASN A 173 -19.36 5.61 17.90
C ASN A 173 -18.01 6.11 17.39
N THR A 174 -16.94 5.79 18.11
CA THR A 174 -15.57 6.13 17.79
C THR A 174 -14.69 4.92 18.02
N ILE A 175 -13.94 4.52 17.01
CA ILE A 175 -12.98 3.42 17.05
C ILE A 175 -11.59 4.02 17.00
N MET A 176 -10.66 3.43 17.75
CA MET A 176 -9.24 3.69 17.68
C MET A 176 -8.56 2.49 17.05
N ASP A 177 -8.07 2.64 15.84
CA ASP A 177 -7.28 1.70 15.04
C ASP A 177 -6.02 2.32 14.49
#